data_17ddc9e4834748ebf3107726e3d12357
#
_entry.id   17ddc9e4834748ebf3107726e3d12357
#
_cell.length_a   1.000
_cell.length_b   1.000
_cell.length_c   1.000
_cell.angle_alpha   90.00
_cell.angle_beta   90.00
_cell.angle_gamma   90.00
#
_symmetry.space_group_name_H-M   'P 1'
#
loop_
_entity.id
_entity.type
_entity.pdbx_description
1 polymer ?
#
loop_
_entity_poly.entity_id
_entity_poly.type
_entity_poly.pdbx_seq_one_letter_code
_entity_poly.pdbx_strand_id
1 'polypeptide(L)'
;MIDPADHRAEVEEWRAGRYEALRRDHGWLTLSGLAWLKPGVNRVGSDPTSDAVLPGGPAHAGTLTVTRDGVMAAGSWQHDGRPVEDLPLVDDRDGQQTFLELGSLRLCLIERGGRLALRTWDLEAPARRDFAGVDHWAVDPAWRLEARFEPTPGRILAVPDVLGTVQDEESPGDVIFEIAGGTHRQQALPGGPAGELWIVFGDATNGHETYGGGRFLYTAPPSDDGRVIVDFNRAYNPPCVFSPFATCPLPWPANVLPTRIEAGERDVPHRTS
;
A
#
# COMPACT_ATOMS: atom_id res chain seq x y z
N MET A 1 -4.85 -15.06 -27.62
CA MET A 1 -3.47 -14.64 -27.25
C MET A 1 -3.30 -13.18 -27.62
N ILE A 2 -2.76 -12.35 -26.74
CA ILE A 2 -2.39 -10.96 -27.07
C ILE A 2 -1.10 -10.96 -27.91
N ASP A 3 -0.96 -9.97 -28.80
CA ASP A 3 0.31 -9.76 -29.50
C ASP A 3 1.41 -9.36 -28.52
N PRO A 4 2.64 -9.90 -28.59
CA PRO A 4 3.71 -9.56 -27.65
C PRO A 4 4.11 -8.07 -27.65
N ALA A 5 3.97 -7.37 -28.78
CA ALA A 5 4.26 -5.93 -28.85
C ALA A 5 3.15 -5.12 -28.15
N ASP A 6 1.88 -5.49 -28.36
CA ASP A 6 0.74 -4.86 -27.67
C ASP A 6 0.82 -5.10 -26.16
N HIS A 7 1.13 -6.33 -25.74
CA HIS A 7 1.31 -6.65 -24.31
C HIS A 7 2.43 -5.81 -23.68
N ARG A 8 3.57 -5.67 -24.38
CA ARG A 8 4.66 -4.81 -23.89
C ARG A 8 4.20 -3.37 -23.72
N ALA A 9 3.49 -2.82 -24.70
CA ALA A 9 2.98 -1.45 -24.65
C ALA A 9 2.02 -1.26 -23.46
N GLU A 10 1.10 -2.20 -23.24
CA GLU A 10 0.19 -2.16 -22.08
C GLU A 10 0.94 -2.20 -20.73
N VAL A 11 2.00 -2.99 -20.60
CA VAL A 11 2.81 -3.07 -19.39
C VAL A 11 3.58 -1.76 -19.17
N GLU A 12 4.16 -1.17 -20.22
CA GLU A 12 4.88 0.10 -20.10
C GLU A 12 3.94 1.27 -19.74
N GLU A 13 2.74 1.31 -20.29
CA GLU A 13 1.71 2.28 -19.91
C GLU A 13 1.33 2.11 -18.43
N TRP A 14 1.11 0.87 -17.99
CA TRP A 14 0.85 0.57 -16.59
C TRP A 14 1.99 1.04 -15.68
N ARG A 15 3.27 0.82 -16.06
CA ARG A 15 4.45 1.28 -15.32
C ARG A 15 4.48 2.80 -15.20
N ALA A 16 4.18 3.52 -16.29
CA ALA A 16 4.10 4.99 -16.27
C ALA A 16 3.03 5.47 -15.28
N GLY A 17 1.82 4.93 -15.33
CA GLY A 17 0.74 5.23 -14.39
C GLY A 17 1.11 4.90 -12.93
N ARG A 18 1.84 3.81 -12.70
CA ARG A 18 2.37 3.44 -11.39
C ARG A 18 3.33 4.50 -10.84
N TYR A 19 4.24 5.02 -11.67
CA TYR A 19 5.20 6.05 -11.25
C TYR A 19 4.50 7.38 -10.93
N GLU A 20 3.48 7.74 -11.69
CA GLU A 20 2.63 8.89 -11.37
C GLU A 20 1.91 8.69 -10.04
N ALA A 21 1.34 7.51 -9.80
CA ALA A 21 0.67 7.19 -8.54
C ALA A 21 1.61 7.28 -7.33
N LEU A 22 2.86 6.82 -7.46
CA LEU A 22 3.88 6.94 -6.41
C LEU A 22 4.20 8.39 -6.06
N ARG A 23 4.17 9.30 -7.07
CA ARG A 23 4.49 10.74 -6.92
C ARG A 23 3.31 11.61 -6.51
N ARG A 24 2.09 11.08 -6.39
CA ARG A 24 0.92 11.88 -5.96
C ARG A 24 1.12 12.49 -4.57
N ASP A 25 0.35 13.51 -4.25
CA ASP A 25 0.41 14.22 -2.97
C ASP A 25 0.20 13.30 -1.77
N HIS A 26 -0.63 12.27 -1.92
CA HIS A 26 -0.81 11.19 -0.94
C HIS A 26 -0.21 9.87 -1.44
N GLY A 27 0.84 9.96 -2.26
CA GLY A 27 1.59 8.81 -2.77
C GLY A 27 2.58 8.26 -1.75
N TRP A 28 3.20 7.13 -2.08
CA TRP A 28 4.12 6.47 -1.16
C TRP A 28 5.48 7.15 -1.07
N LEU A 29 5.86 7.98 -2.05
CA LEU A 29 7.10 8.76 -2.02
C LEU A 29 6.99 10.03 -1.16
N THR A 30 5.78 10.41 -0.75
CA THR A 30 5.54 11.53 0.16
C THR A 30 5.21 11.08 1.57
N LEU A 31 4.97 9.79 1.81
CA LEU A 31 4.68 9.25 3.14
C LEU A 31 5.91 9.38 4.04
N SER A 32 5.84 10.29 5.02
CA SER A 32 6.98 10.77 5.80
C SER A 32 6.82 10.61 7.31
N GLY A 33 5.69 10.07 7.79
CA GLY A 33 5.47 9.86 9.21
C GLY A 33 4.29 8.97 9.55
N LEU A 34 4.44 8.27 10.68
CA LEU A 34 3.38 7.48 11.33
C LEU A 34 3.59 7.56 12.84
N ALA A 35 2.64 8.13 13.56
CA ALA A 35 2.70 8.24 15.02
C ALA A 35 1.44 7.62 15.65
N TRP A 36 1.63 6.61 16.49
CA TRP A 36 0.53 5.97 17.23
C TRP A 36 -0.02 6.89 18.31
N LEU A 37 -1.33 7.09 18.33
CA LEU A 37 -2.00 7.93 19.30
C LEU A 37 -2.38 7.15 20.57
N LYS A 38 -2.35 7.87 21.70
CA LYS A 38 -2.78 7.38 23.01
C LYS A 38 -4.16 7.96 23.35
N PRO A 39 -4.97 7.31 24.19
CA PRO A 39 -6.14 7.93 24.77
C PRO A 39 -5.77 9.24 25.50
N GLY A 40 -6.60 10.28 25.36
CA GLY A 40 -6.37 11.60 25.91
C GLY A 40 -5.62 12.51 24.93
N VAL A 41 -4.92 13.52 25.46
CA VAL A 41 -4.24 14.56 24.68
C VAL A 41 -2.90 14.05 24.16
N ASN A 42 -2.69 14.16 22.84
CA ASN A 42 -1.42 13.93 22.15
C ASN A 42 -0.93 15.25 21.58
N ARG A 43 0.24 15.71 22.00
CA ARG A 43 0.91 16.90 21.46
C ARG A 43 1.52 16.56 20.11
N VAL A 44 1.31 17.42 19.13
CA VAL A 44 1.78 17.23 17.75
C VAL A 44 2.68 18.39 17.34
N GLY A 45 3.82 18.09 16.74
CA GLY A 45 4.77 19.07 16.26
C GLY A 45 6.10 18.46 15.89
N SER A 46 7.03 19.27 15.37
CA SER A 46 8.38 18.82 15.01
C SER A 46 9.34 18.72 16.21
N ASP A 47 8.94 19.18 17.40
CA ASP A 47 9.72 18.99 18.61
C ASP A 47 9.83 17.48 18.94
N PRO A 48 11.04 16.94 19.15
CA PRO A 48 11.24 15.51 19.46
C PRO A 48 10.53 15.04 20.74
N THR A 49 10.09 15.96 21.62
CA THR A 49 9.33 15.63 22.84
C THR A 49 7.82 15.58 22.62
N SER A 50 7.34 15.84 21.40
CA SER A 50 5.94 15.69 21.03
C SER A 50 5.51 14.21 21.09
N ASP A 51 4.24 13.96 21.39
CA ASP A 51 3.69 12.61 21.39
C ASP A 51 3.56 12.05 19.95
N ALA A 52 3.28 12.95 18.99
CA ALA A 52 3.34 12.68 17.55
C ALA A 52 4.34 13.66 16.91
N VAL A 53 5.54 13.15 16.62
CA VAL A 53 6.63 13.94 16.02
C VAL A 53 6.42 14.04 14.51
N LEU A 54 6.36 15.26 13.99
CA LEU A 54 6.25 15.56 12.57
C LEU A 54 7.64 15.66 11.92
N PRO A 55 7.77 15.29 10.63
CA PRO A 55 9.04 15.38 9.89
C PRO A 55 9.50 16.83 9.65
N GLY A 56 8.64 17.81 9.92
CA GLY A 56 8.92 19.24 9.74
C GLY A 56 7.81 20.11 10.29
N GLY A 57 7.86 21.42 10.01
CA GLY A 57 6.89 22.40 10.48
C GLY A 57 7.19 22.96 11.87
N PRO A 58 6.19 23.57 12.56
CA PRO A 58 6.38 24.18 13.87
C PRO A 58 6.73 23.15 14.95
N ALA A 59 7.56 23.56 15.94
CA ALA A 59 7.87 22.73 17.10
C ALA A 59 6.61 22.26 17.82
N HIS A 60 5.60 23.13 17.91
CA HIS A 60 4.29 22.87 18.50
C HIS A 60 3.21 23.25 17.48
N ALA A 61 2.65 22.27 16.79
CA ALA A 61 1.62 22.49 15.77
C ALA A 61 0.21 22.47 16.37
N GLY A 62 -0.01 21.66 17.40
CA GLY A 62 -1.32 21.53 18.05
C GLY A 62 -1.44 20.25 18.88
N THR A 63 -2.68 19.83 19.09
CA THR A 63 -3.04 18.63 19.84
C THR A 63 -4.06 17.80 19.12
N LEU A 64 -4.01 16.48 19.33
CA LEU A 64 -5.07 15.52 18.98
C LEU A 64 -5.59 14.90 20.26
N THR A 65 -6.85 15.14 20.58
CA THR A 65 -7.50 14.56 21.75
C THR A 65 -8.31 13.34 21.37
N VAL A 66 -7.85 12.17 21.81
CA VAL A 66 -8.52 10.87 21.58
C VAL A 66 -9.48 10.58 22.72
N THR A 67 -10.75 10.44 22.41
CA THR A 67 -11.83 10.08 23.36
C THR A 67 -12.58 8.84 22.90
N ARG A 68 -13.62 8.44 23.65
CA ARG A 68 -14.51 7.36 23.21
C ARG A 68 -15.40 7.75 22.02
N ASP A 69 -15.63 9.05 21.85
CA ASP A 69 -16.52 9.62 20.84
C ASP A 69 -15.76 9.99 19.53
N GLY A 70 -14.43 9.81 19.52
CA GLY A 70 -13.61 10.10 18.35
C GLY A 70 -12.35 10.92 18.68
N VAL A 71 -11.77 11.53 17.66
CA VAL A 71 -10.57 12.35 17.78
C VAL A 71 -10.87 13.79 17.38
N MET A 72 -10.46 14.73 18.25
CA MET A 72 -10.57 16.16 18.02
C MET A 72 -9.18 16.76 17.77
N ALA A 73 -9.01 17.49 16.68
CA ALA A 73 -7.79 18.26 16.39
C ALA A 73 -7.98 19.71 16.81
N ALA A 74 -7.00 20.26 17.54
CA ALA A 74 -6.92 21.68 17.88
C ALA A 74 -5.51 22.22 17.65
N GLY A 75 -5.35 23.36 16.98
CA GLY A 75 -4.04 23.94 16.70
C GLY A 75 -3.96 24.76 15.42
N SER A 76 -2.75 24.87 14.88
CA SER A 76 -2.44 25.70 13.69
C SER A 76 -2.68 24.93 12.38
N TRP A 77 -3.81 24.26 12.27
CA TRP A 77 -4.16 23.43 11.12
C TRP A 77 -5.01 24.20 10.10
N GLN A 78 -5.01 23.69 8.88
CA GLN A 78 -6.02 24.03 7.87
C GLN A 78 -6.74 22.75 7.45
N HIS A 79 -7.99 22.91 7.04
CA HIS A 79 -8.79 21.86 6.39
C HIS A 79 -9.53 22.54 5.23
N ASP A 80 -9.37 21.96 4.03
CA ASP A 80 -9.87 22.55 2.78
C ASP A 80 -9.45 24.03 2.61
N GLY A 81 -8.20 24.34 2.94
CA GLY A 81 -7.62 25.68 2.85
C GLY A 81 -8.14 26.69 3.88
N ARG A 82 -8.90 26.27 4.90
CA ARG A 82 -9.45 27.12 5.95
C ARG A 82 -8.80 26.82 7.30
N PRO A 83 -8.41 27.84 8.09
CA PRO A 83 -7.94 27.62 9.46
C PRO A 83 -8.99 26.88 10.29
N VAL A 84 -8.51 25.96 11.14
CA VAL A 84 -9.33 25.12 12.01
C VAL A 84 -8.93 25.39 13.46
N GLU A 85 -9.91 25.73 14.31
CA GLU A 85 -9.67 25.83 15.76
C GLU A 85 -9.92 24.48 16.46
N ASP A 86 -11.09 23.87 16.19
CA ASP A 86 -11.48 22.54 16.65
C ASP A 86 -12.13 21.78 15.50
N LEU A 87 -11.56 20.62 15.11
CA LEU A 87 -12.09 19.79 14.04
C LEU A 87 -12.20 18.33 14.46
N PRO A 88 -13.38 17.69 14.39
CA PRO A 88 -13.50 16.27 14.53
C PRO A 88 -12.86 15.57 13.32
N LEU A 89 -12.01 14.59 13.60
CA LEU A 89 -11.30 13.82 12.56
C LEU A 89 -11.97 12.48 12.31
N VAL A 90 -12.21 12.16 11.05
CA VAL A 90 -12.63 10.86 10.55
C VAL A 90 -11.39 10.10 10.11
N ASP A 91 -11.29 8.82 10.46
CA ASP A 91 -10.19 7.93 10.02
C ASP A 91 -10.41 7.35 8.61
N ASP A 92 -9.49 6.51 8.15
CA ASP A 92 -9.44 6.01 6.78
C ASP A 92 -10.30 4.75 6.50
N ARG A 93 -11.05 4.22 7.48
CA ARG A 93 -11.80 2.96 7.34
C ARG A 93 -12.86 2.99 6.23
N ASP A 94 -13.57 4.12 6.10
CA ASP A 94 -14.64 4.27 5.12
C ASP A 94 -14.20 5.07 3.87
N GLY A 95 -12.90 5.35 3.73
CA GLY A 95 -12.35 6.09 2.60
C GLY A 95 -12.74 7.58 2.56
N GLN A 96 -13.28 8.12 3.65
CA GLN A 96 -13.71 9.52 3.81
C GLN A 96 -12.93 10.25 4.91
N GLN A 97 -11.66 9.93 5.05
CA GLN A 97 -10.80 10.49 6.09
C GLN A 97 -10.68 12.02 6.00
N THR A 98 -10.62 12.65 7.17
CA THR A 98 -10.36 14.09 7.28
C THR A 98 -8.88 14.36 7.09
N PHE A 99 -8.52 15.26 6.16
CA PHE A 99 -7.16 15.72 5.99
C PHE A 99 -6.92 17.05 6.72
N LEU A 100 -5.84 17.10 7.50
CA LEU A 100 -5.28 18.34 8.04
C LEU A 100 -4.10 18.78 7.17
N GLU A 101 -3.95 20.08 7.02
CA GLU A 101 -2.89 20.71 6.24
C GLU A 101 -2.01 21.57 7.14
N LEU A 102 -0.67 21.48 6.97
CA LEU A 102 0.31 22.26 7.72
C LEU A 102 1.53 22.53 6.83
N GLY A 103 1.55 23.64 6.11
CA GLY A 103 2.58 23.89 5.09
C GLY A 103 2.60 22.82 4.02
N SER A 104 3.77 22.19 3.81
CA SER A 104 3.90 21.04 2.89
C SER A 104 3.32 19.73 3.43
N LEU A 105 2.97 19.68 4.72
CA LEU A 105 2.48 18.46 5.34
C LEU A 105 0.98 18.26 5.12
N ARG A 106 0.60 17.01 4.89
CA ARG A 106 -0.79 16.51 4.88
C ARG A 106 -0.90 15.38 5.90
N LEU A 107 -1.92 15.46 6.76
CA LEU A 107 -2.06 14.52 7.86
C LEU A 107 -3.48 13.94 7.86
N CYS A 108 -3.62 12.66 8.19
CA CYS A 108 -4.92 12.08 8.48
C CYS A 108 -4.81 11.02 9.58
N LEU A 109 -5.96 10.66 10.16
CA LEU A 109 -6.05 9.48 11.00
C LEU A 109 -6.11 8.22 10.15
N ILE A 110 -5.40 7.18 10.61
CA ILE A 110 -5.60 5.81 10.17
C ILE A 110 -5.93 4.91 11.35
N GLU A 111 -6.68 3.86 11.08
CA GLU A 111 -6.94 2.79 12.06
C GLU A 111 -6.29 1.49 11.57
N ARG A 112 -5.53 0.82 12.46
CA ARG A 112 -4.93 -0.51 12.19
C ARG A 112 -4.95 -1.35 13.45
N GLY A 113 -5.65 -2.47 13.40
CA GLY A 113 -5.75 -3.40 14.53
C GLY A 113 -6.34 -2.81 15.80
N GLY A 114 -7.38 -1.99 15.70
CA GLY A 114 -8.02 -1.31 16.82
C GLY A 114 -7.23 -0.12 17.37
N ARG A 115 -6.14 0.30 16.71
CA ARG A 115 -5.28 1.40 17.14
C ARG A 115 -5.33 2.55 16.15
N LEU A 116 -5.44 3.77 16.66
CA LEU A 116 -5.37 4.99 15.84
C LEU A 116 -3.93 5.47 15.72
N ALA A 117 -3.58 5.94 14.53
CA ALA A 117 -2.32 6.63 14.27
C ALA A 117 -2.52 7.88 13.42
N LEU A 118 -1.64 8.86 13.59
CA LEU A 118 -1.52 10.00 12.70
C LEU A 118 -0.54 9.64 11.58
N ARG A 119 -1.03 9.59 10.35
CA ARG A 119 -0.23 9.42 9.15
C ARG A 119 0.11 10.78 8.56
N THR A 120 1.35 10.96 8.14
CA THR A 120 1.84 12.24 7.61
C THR A 120 2.49 12.04 6.25
N TRP A 121 2.11 12.87 5.28
CA TRP A 121 2.79 13.02 4.00
C TRP A 121 3.46 14.39 3.96
N ASP A 122 4.64 14.46 3.34
CA ASP A 122 5.33 15.69 3.02
C ASP A 122 5.38 15.87 1.50
N LEU A 123 4.68 16.86 0.98
CA LEU A 123 4.61 17.13 -0.47
C LEU A 123 5.97 17.53 -1.06
N GLU A 124 6.91 17.97 -0.20
CA GLU A 124 8.28 18.35 -0.56
C GLU A 124 9.30 17.23 -0.24
N ALA A 125 8.84 16.02 0.08
CA ALA A 125 9.71 14.91 0.44
C ALA A 125 10.83 14.69 -0.61
N PRO A 126 12.11 14.55 -0.18
CA PRO A 126 13.23 14.29 -1.08
C PRO A 126 13.02 13.04 -1.93
N ALA A 127 12.41 11.99 -1.37
CA ALA A 127 12.11 10.77 -2.08
C ALA A 127 11.22 10.99 -3.32
N ARG A 128 10.24 11.91 -3.25
CA ARG A 128 9.40 12.30 -4.40
C ARG A 128 10.19 13.02 -5.47
N ARG A 129 11.05 13.98 -5.07
CA ARG A 129 11.85 14.80 -5.98
C ARG A 129 12.90 13.98 -6.72
N ASP A 130 13.56 13.07 -5.98
CA ASP A 130 14.74 12.34 -6.44
C ASP A 130 14.38 10.96 -7.03
N PHE A 131 13.08 10.63 -7.15
CA PHE A 131 12.63 9.35 -7.65
C PHE A 131 12.95 9.19 -9.14
N ALA A 132 13.83 8.25 -9.47
CA ALA A 132 14.27 7.95 -10.84
C ALA A 132 13.53 6.79 -11.50
N GLY A 133 12.61 6.14 -10.77
CA GLY A 133 11.92 4.93 -11.21
C GLY A 133 12.29 3.71 -10.37
N VAL A 134 11.81 2.55 -10.80
CA VAL A 134 12.08 1.23 -10.20
C VAL A 134 12.64 0.33 -11.28
N ASP A 135 13.63 -0.48 -10.95
CA ASP A 135 14.13 -1.50 -11.88
C ASP A 135 13.09 -2.60 -12.11
N HIS A 136 13.05 -3.10 -13.34
CA HIS A 136 12.12 -4.15 -13.75
C HIS A 136 12.86 -5.24 -14.53
N TRP A 137 12.30 -6.45 -14.51
CA TRP A 137 12.62 -7.41 -15.55
C TRP A 137 12.08 -6.98 -16.91
N ALA A 138 12.68 -7.50 -17.97
CA ALA A 138 12.11 -7.35 -19.32
C ALA A 138 10.69 -7.94 -19.35
N VAL A 139 9.80 -7.32 -20.13
CA VAL A 139 8.44 -7.86 -20.31
C VAL A 139 8.53 -9.17 -21.09
N ASP A 140 8.02 -10.23 -20.49
CA ASP A 140 7.96 -11.57 -21.09
C ASP A 140 6.49 -12.07 -21.06
N PRO A 141 5.89 -12.32 -22.22
CA PRO A 141 4.53 -12.86 -22.32
C PRO A 141 4.33 -14.21 -21.58
N ALA A 142 5.39 -14.96 -21.35
CA ALA A 142 5.32 -16.21 -20.58
C ALA A 142 4.87 -16.00 -19.13
N TRP A 143 5.01 -14.80 -18.60
CA TRP A 143 4.56 -14.42 -17.25
C TRP A 143 3.13 -13.83 -17.22
N ARG A 144 2.44 -13.82 -18.36
CA ARG A 144 1.02 -13.47 -18.46
C ARG A 144 0.19 -14.74 -18.58
N LEU A 145 -0.35 -15.20 -17.46
CA LEU A 145 -0.99 -16.51 -17.32
C LEU A 145 -2.50 -16.40 -17.40
N GLU A 146 -3.13 -17.38 -18.07
CA GLU A 146 -4.55 -17.65 -17.89
C GLU A 146 -4.72 -18.44 -16.60
N ALA A 147 -5.61 -17.96 -15.73
CA ALA A 147 -5.90 -18.54 -14.44
C ALA A 147 -7.40 -18.77 -14.28
N ARG A 148 -7.77 -19.59 -13.33
CA ARG A 148 -9.16 -19.85 -12.93
C ARG A 148 -9.39 -19.28 -11.55
N PHE A 149 -10.46 -18.52 -11.40
CA PHE A 149 -10.95 -18.05 -10.12
C PHE A 149 -11.93 -19.05 -9.52
N GLU A 150 -11.73 -19.39 -8.26
CA GLU A 150 -12.65 -20.21 -7.44
C GLU A 150 -13.18 -19.35 -6.30
N PRO A 151 -14.45 -18.92 -6.32
CA PRO A 151 -15.02 -18.11 -5.26
C PRO A 151 -15.13 -18.89 -3.94
N THR A 152 -14.85 -18.21 -2.83
CA THR A 152 -14.96 -18.78 -1.48
C THR A 152 -15.71 -17.80 -0.57
N PRO A 153 -17.00 -17.61 -0.78
CA PRO A 153 -17.78 -16.61 -0.04
C PRO A 153 -17.74 -16.83 1.46
N GLY A 154 -17.56 -15.75 2.21
CA GLY A 154 -17.51 -15.76 3.68
C GLY A 154 -16.21 -16.29 4.27
N ARG A 155 -15.17 -16.55 3.46
CA ARG A 155 -13.85 -16.93 3.98
C ARG A 155 -13.12 -15.71 4.53
N ILE A 156 -12.66 -15.83 5.77
CA ILE A 156 -11.78 -14.83 6.41
C ILE A 156 -10.34 -15.34 6.39
N LEU A 157 -9.42 -14.49 6.01
CA LEU A 157 -7.97 -14.73 6.02
C LEU A 157 -7.33 -13.93 7.16
N ALA A 158 -6.45 -14.58 7.90
CA ALA A 158 -5.58 -13.93 8.87
C ALA A 158 -4.34 -13.39 8.14
N VAL A 159 -4.37 -12.12 7.78
CA VAL A 159 -3.33 -11.45 6.96
C VAL A 159 -2.31 -10.77 7.87
N PRO A 160 -1.05 -11.22 7.90
CA PRO A 160 0.00 -10.56 8.68
C PRO A 160 0.45 -9.25 8.00
N ASP A 161 1.00 -8.33 8.79
CA ASP A 161 1.57 -7.09 8.31
C ASP A 161 3.00 -6.83 8.83
N VAL A 162 3.64 -5.79 8.30
CA VAL A 162 5.00 -5.38 8.69
C VAL A 162 5.10 -4.84 10.12
N LEU A 163 3.99 -4.55 10.79
CA LEU A 163 3.94 -4.11 12.18
C LEU A 163 3.95 -5.29 13.15
N GLY A 164 3.89 -6.54 12.63
CA GLY A 164 3.74 -7.76 13.43
C GLY A 164 2.33 -7.96 13.95
N THR A 165 1.34 -7.30 13.34
CA THR A 165 -0.09 -7.53 13.62
C THR A 165 -0.72 -8.44 12.57
N VAL A 166 -1.91 -8.94 12.86
CA VAL A 166 -2.68 -9.78 11.95
C VAL A 166 -4.05 -9.14 11.82
N GLN A 167 -4.51 -8.97 10.58
CA GLN A 167 -5.82 -8.43 10.25
C GLN A 167 -6.69 -9.54 9.69
N ASP A 168 -7.96 -9.56 10.11
CA ASP A 168 -8.96 -10.44 9.52
C ASP A 168 -9.54 -9.78 8.27
N GLU A 169 -9.27 -10.38 7.10
CA GLU A 169 -9.69 -9.85 5.79
C GLU A 169 -10.62 -10.83 5.08
N GLU A 170 -11.72 -10.34 4.54
CA GLU A 170 -12.61 -11.17 3.72
C GLU A 170 -11.97 -11.48 2.37
N SER A 171 -11.93 -12.77 2.01
CA SER A 171 -11.39 -13.23 0.73
C SER A 171 -12.50 -13.52 -0.27
N PRO A 172 -12.47 -12.93 -1.48
CA PRO A 172 -13.43 -13.28 -2.53
C PRO A 172 -13.23 -14.69 -3.08
N GLY A 173 -12.00 -15.22 -3.04
CA GLY A 173 -11.70 -16.55 -3.58
C GLY A 173 -10.22 -16.78 -3.83
N ASP A 174 -9.96 -17.87 -4.55
CA ASP A 174 -8.63 -18.32 -4.94
C ASP A 174 -8.41 -18.15 -6.43
N VAL A 175 -7.20 -17.77 -6.80
CA VAL A 175 -6.72 -17.74 -8.20
C VAL A 175 -5.79 -18.92 -8.42
N ILE A 176 -6.12 -19.76 -9.41
CA ILE A 176 -5.42 -21.02 -9.70
C ILE A 176 -4.80 -20.96 -11.09
N PHE A 177 -3.52 -21.20 -11.19
CA PHE A 177 -2.75 -21.14 -12.43
C PHE A 177 -1.62 -22.17 -12.46
N GLU A 178 -1.06 -22.39 -13.66
CA GLU A 178 0.06 -23.30 -13.89
C GLU A 178 1.35 -22.50 -14.09
N ILE A 179 2.40 -22.85 -13.34
CA ILE A 179 3.77 -22.35 -13.54
C ILE A 179 4.76 -23.49 -13.37
N ALA A 180 5.76 -23.57 -14.24
CA ALA A 180 6.86 -24.54 -14.17
C ALA A 180 6.36 -26.01 -14.06
N GLY A 181 5.22 -26.32 -14.67
CA GLY A 181 4.61 -27.66 -14.66
C GLY A 181 3.90 -28.01 -13.35
N GLY A 182 3.70 -27.05 -12.44
CA GLY A 182 2.95 -27.22 -11.20
C GLY A 182 1.72 -26.31 -11.14
N THR A 183 0.65 -26.83 -10.52
CA THR A 183 -0.55 -26.04 -10.21
C THR A 183 -0.34 -25.26 -8.92
N HIS A 184 -0.57 -23.95 -8.99
CA HIS A 184 -0.45 -23.04 -7.84
C HIS A 184 -1.79 -22.39 -7.54
N ARG A 185 -2.00 -22.12 -6.25
CA ARG A 185 -3.20 -21.48 -5.73
C ARG A 185 -2.79 -20.26 -4.91
N GLN A 186 -3.34 -19.09 -5.23
CA GLN A 186 -3.14 -17.87 -4.48
C GLN A 186 -4.48 -17.38 -3.92
N GLN A 187 -4.54 -17.12 -2.64
CA GLN A 187 -5.72 -16.56 -1.99
C GLN A 187 -5.76 -15.06 -2.29
N ALA A 188 -6.86 -14.58 -2.85
CA ALA A 188 -7.02 -13.18 -3.20
C ALA A 188 -7.68 -12.38 -2.08
N LEU A 189 -7.36 -11.09 -2.04
CA LEU A 189 -8.06 -10.06 -1.30
C LEU A 189 -8.90 -9.23 -2.28
N PRO A 190 -9.91 -8.45 -1.80
CA PRO A 190 -10.62 -7.50 -2.65
C PRO A 190 -9.66 -6.47 -3.22
N GLY A 191 -9.65 -6.30 -4.55
CA GLY A 191 -8.74 -5.40 -5.25
C GLY A 191 -9.36 -4.05 -5.64
N GLY A 192 -10.68 -3.98 -5.63
CA GLY A 192 -11.40 -2.76 -6.00
C GLY A 192 -12.90 -2.97 -6.13
N PRO A 193 -13.67 -1.88 -6.35
CA PRO A 193 -15.13 -1.90 -6.34
C PRO A 193 -15.76 -2.61 -7.55
N ALA A 194 -15.01 -2.80 -8.64
CA ALA A 194 -15.49 -3.51 -9.82
C ALA A 194 -15.25 -5.04 -9.74
N GLY A 195 -14.71 -5.54 -8.63
CA GLY A 195 -14.43 -6.96 -8.41
C GLY A 195 -13.01 -7.37 -8.81
N GLU A 196 -12.10 -6.42 -8.94
CA GLU A 196 -10.68 -6.69 -9.11
C GLU A 196 -10.16 -7.52 -7.94
N LEU A 197 -9.14 -8.34 -8.19
CA LEU A 197 -8.50 -9.15 -7.16
C LEU A 197 -7.13 -8.57 -6.83
N TRP A 198 -6.80 -8.55 -5.55
CA TRP A 198 -5.49 -8.17 -5.06
C TRP A 198 -4.78 -9.38 -4.49
N ILE A 199 -3.60 -9.67 -5.02
CA ILE A 199 -2.76 -10.80 -4.62
C ILE A 199 -1.51 -10.23 -3.94
N VAL A 200 -1.36 -10.58 -2.67
CA VAL A 200 -0.14 -10.35 -1.88
C VAL A 200 0.64 -11.66 -1.92
N PHE A 201 1.79 -11.71 -2.58
CA PHE A 201 2.51 -12.96 -2.80
C PHE A 201 4.00 -12.85 -2.50
N GLY A 202 4.56 -13.98 -2.10
CA GLY A 202 6.00 -14.23 -2.03
C GLY A 202 6.43 -15.20 -3.11
N ASP A 203 7.70 -15.16 -3.49
CA ASP A 203 8.32 -16.10 -4.42
C ASP A 203 9.83 -16.28 -4.13
N ALA A 204 10.49 -17.18 -4.84
CA ALA A 204 11.89 -17.50 -4.59
C ALA A 204 12.91 -16.40 -5.00
N THR A 205 12.46 -15.24 -5.47
CA THR A 205 13.30 -14.04 -5.69
C THR A 205 13.35 -13.11 -4.48
N ASN A 206 12.43 -13.27 -3.51
CA ASN A 206 12.32 -12.38 -2.37
C ASN A 206 13.57 -12.40 -1.47
N GLY A 207 14.02 -11.21 -1.09
CA GLY A 207 15.25 -11.03 -0.29
C GLY A 207 16.54 -11.18 -1.09
N HIS A 208 16.47 -11.37 -2.40
CA HIS A 208 17.60 -11.46 -3.32
C HIS A 208 17.49 -10.40 -4.43
N GLU A 209 16.58 -10.56 -5.37
CA GLU A 209 16.36 -9.61 -6.47
C GLU A 209 15.09 -8.79 -6.32
N THR A 210 14.20 -9.20 -5.40
CA THR A 210 12.98 -8.46 -5.04
C THR A 210 12.90 -8.25 -3.54
N TYR A 211 12.08 -7.31 -3.13
CA TYR A 211 11.86 -6.98 -1.72
C TYR A 211 11.52 -8.24 -0.88
N GLY A 212 12.16 -8.39 0.27
CA GLY A 212 12.00 -9.56 1.13
C GLY A 212 10.60 -9.76 1.72
N GLY A 213 9.80 -8.70 1.80
CA GLY A 213 8.40 -8.74 2.24
C GLY A 213 7.40 -9.09 1.14
N GLY A 214 7.84 -9.60 -0.01
CA GLY A 214 6.97 -9.99 -1.11
C GLY A 214 6.59 -8.85 -2.04
N ARG A 215 5.68 -9.14 -2.96
CA ARG A 215 5.17 -8.21 -3.97
C ARG A 215 3.66 -8.28 -4.05
N PHE A 216 3.07 -7.29 -4.69
CA PHE A 216 1.64 -7.16 -4.92
C PHE A 216 1.31 -7.27 -6.40
N LEU A 217 0.12 -7.75 -6.68
CA LEU A 217 -0.41 -7.84 -8.03
C LEU A 217 -1.92 -7.61 -8.02
N TYR A 218 -2.41 -6.77 -8.91
CA TYR A 218 -3.84 -6.66 -9.21
C TYR A 218 -4.18 -7.41 -10.48
N THR A 219 -5.36 -8.04 -10.49
CA THR A 219 -5.98 -8.57 -11.69
C THR A 219 -7.23 -7.78 -12.03
N ALA A 220 -7.68 -7.85 -13.29
CA ALA A 220 -9.05 -7.49 -13.61
C ALA A 220 -10.05 -8.42 -12.90
N PRO A 221 -11.33 -8.03 -12.80
CA PRO A 221 -12.38 -8.92 -12.31
C PRO A 221 -12.39 -10.25 -13.09
N PRO A 222 -12.67 -11.38 -12.42
CA PRO A 222 -12.94 -12.62 -13.13
C PRO A 222 -14.10 -12.48 -14.12
N SER A 223 -13.99 -13.11 -15.28
CA SER A 223 -15.10 -13.22 -16.23
C SER A 223 -16.21 -14.15 -15.69
N ASP A 224 -17.38 -14.11 -16.33
CA ASP A 224 -18.55 -14.90 -15.91
C ASP A 224 -18.28 -16.42 -15.88
N ASP A 225 -17.34 -16.90 -16.68
CA ASP A 225 -16.90 -18.30 -16.70
C ASP A 225 -15.72 -18.58 -15.73
N GLY A 226 -15.38 -17.62 -14.88
CA GLY A 226 -14.35 -17.73 -13.85
C GLY A 226 -12.91 -17.61 -14.38
N ARG A 227 -12.69 -17.19 -15.62
CA ARG A 227 -11.33 -16.92 -16.11
C ARG A 227 -10.82 -15.58 -15.60
N VAL A 228 -9.53 -15.53 -15.27
CA VAL A 228 -8.82 -14.32 -14.86
C VAL A 228 -7.40 -14.34 -15.43
N ILE A 229 -6.86 -13.19 -15.75
CA ILE A 229 -5.47 -13.05 -16.20
C ILE A 229 -4.60 -12.62 -15.01
N VAL A 230 -3.56 -13.42 -14.74
CA VAL A 230 -2.48 -13.11 -13.79
C VAL A 230 -1.26 -12.70 -14.60
N ASP A 231 -0.96 -11.40 -14.62
CA ASP A 231 0.18 -10.86 -15.36
C ASP A 231 1.29 -10.42 -14.41
N PHE A 232 2.24 -11.31 -14.12
CA PHE A 232 3.36 -11.03 -13.24
C PHE A 232 4.29 -9.92 -13.75
N ASN A 233 4.23 -9.54 -15.04
CA ASN A 233 4.94 -8.36 -15.55
C ASN A 233 4.45 -7.06 -14.88
N ARG A 234 3.27 -7.08 -14.26
CA ARG A 234 2.69 -6.00 -13.45
C ARG A 234 2.82 -6.24 -11.94
N ALA A 235 3.63 -7.22 -11.51
CA ALA A 235 3.95 -7.38 -10.09
C ALA A 235 4.78 -6.19 -9.61
N TYR A 236 4.45 -5.65 -8.44
CA TYR A 236 5.04 -4.42 -7.95
C TYR A 236 5.39 -4.47 -6.47
N ASN A 237 6.34 -3.62 -6.08
CA ASN A 237 6.81 -3.48 -4.72
C ASN A 237 5.74 -2.89 -3.80
N PRO A 238 5.59 -3.41 -2.57
CA PRO A 238 4.73 -2.81 -1.58
C PRO A 238 5.22 -1.42 -1.14
N PRO A 239 4.34 -0.58 -0.59
CA PRO A 239 4.69 0.75 -0.08
C PRO A 239 5.89 0.79 0.87
N CYS A 240 6.15 -0.29 1.62
CA CYS A 240 7.26 -0.40 2.57
C CYS A 240 8.64 -0.28 1.94
N VAL A 241 8.75 -0.51 0.61
CA VAL A 241 9.99 -0.29 -0.15
C VAL A 241 10.31 1.20 -0.30
N PHE A 242 9.29 2.05 -0.30
CA PHE A 242 9.41 3.49 -0.53
C PHE A 242 9.38 4.31 0.76
N SER A 243 8.74 3.78 1.82
CA SER A 243 8.60 4.49 3.09
C SER A 243 8.56 3.51 4.27
N PRO A 244 9.34 3.77 5.35
CA PRO A 244 9.31 2.97 6.57
C PRO A 244 8.02 3.17 7.39
N PHE A 245 7.18 4.11 6.98
CA PHE A 245 5.91 4.45 7.66
C PHE A 245 4.69 3.74 7.05
N ALA A 246 4.92 2.86 6.07
CA ALA A 246 3.85 2.06 5.50
C ALA A 246 3.48 0.87 6.39
N THR A 247 2.22 0.44 6.30
CA THR A 247 1.64 -0.66 7.10
C THR A 247 1.22 -1.80 6.16
N CYS A 248 2.20 -2.33 5.39
CA CYS A 248 1.93 -3.27 4.32
C CYS A 248 1.56 -4.67 4.84
N PRO A 249 0.59 -5.36 4.24
CA PRO A 249 0.42 -6.78 4.45
C PRO A 249 1.63 -7.56 3.93
N LEU A 250 1.89 -8.69 4.55
CA LEU A 250 2.93 -9.64 4.16
C LEU A 250 2.29 -10.90 3.57
N PRO A 251 2.95 -11.58 2.62
CA PRO A 251 2.50 -12.88 2.16
C PRO A 251 2.42 -13.89 3.32
N TRP A 252 1.31 -14.60 3.41
CA TRP A 252 1.15 -15.72 4.33
C TRP A 252 1.52 -17.04 3.62
N PRO A 253 1.73 -18.14 4.35
CA PRO A 253 2.30 -19.37 3.78
C PRO A 253 1.59 -19.90 2.53
N ALA A 254 0.26 -19.75 2.43
CA ALA A 254 -0.52 -20.16 1.26
C ALA A 254 -0.23 -19.31 0.00
N ASN A 255 0.29 -18.11 0.18
CA ASN A 255 0.59 -17.17 -0.89
C ASN A 255 2.10 -17.07 -1.21
N VAL A 256 2.90 -18.04 -0.78
CA VAL A 256 4.33 -18.13 -1.13
C VAL A 256 4.53 -19.17 -2.21
N LEU A 257 5.02 -18.73 -3.36
CA LEU A 257 5.34 -19.60 -4.50
C LEU A 257 6.78 -20.15 -4.35
N PRO A 258 6.99 -21.45 -4.53
CA PRO A 258 8.33 -22.03 -4.49
C PRO A 258 9.17 -21.70 -5.73
N THR A 259 8.55 -21.13 -6.75
CA THR A 259 9.13 -20.80 -8.05
C THR A 259 9.62 -19.36 -8.06
N ARG A 260 10.71 -19.08 -8.76
CA ARG A 260 11.20 -17.72 -9.04
C ARG A 260 10.30 -17.06 -10.06
N ILE A 261 9.79 -15.86 -9.75
CA ILE A 261 8.99 -15.03 -10.66
C ILE A 261 9.86 -13.88 -11.14
N GLU A 262 10.58 -14.12 -12.24
CA GLU A 262 11.49 -13.14 -12.85
C GLU A 262 10.72 -12.17 -13.78
N ALA A 263 9.71 -11.50 -13.23
CA ALA A 263 8.85 -10.53 -13.89
C ALA A 263 8.45 -9.41 -12.92
N GLY A 264 8.06 -8.25 -13.45
CA GLY A 264 7.60 -7.09 -12.67
C GLY A 264 8.73 -6.26 -12.06
N GLU A 265 8.45 -5.55 -10.97
CA GLU A 265 9.41 -4.71 -10.25
C GLU A 265 10.46 -5.55 -9.52
N ARG A 266 11.70 -5.07 -9.56
CA ARG A 266 12.83 -5.58 -8.77
C ARG A 266 12.99 -4.77 -7.49
N ASP A 267 13.90 -5.20 -6.62
CA ASP A 267 14.18 -4.45 -5.40
C ASP A 267 14.73 -3.06 -5.73
N VAL A 268 14.35 -2.08 -4.91
CA VAL A 268 14.91 -0.74 -4.97
C VAL A 268 16.13 -0.74 -4.05
N PRO A 269 17.34 -0.44 -4.57
CA PRO A 269 18.52 -0.35 -3.72
C PRO A 269 18.22 0.58 -2.56
N HIS A 270 18.30 0.08 -1.31
CA HIS A 270 18.10 0.89 -0.13
C HIS A 270 19.07 2.07 -0.20
N ARG A 271 18.57 3.27 -0.36
CA ARG A 271 19.34 4.47 -0.11
C ARG A 271 19.63 4.46 1.39
N THR A 272 20.85 4.06 1.75
CA THR A 272 21.38 4.29 3.09
C THR A 272 21.27 5.78 3.36
N SER A 273 20.34 6.15 4.24
CA SER A 273 20.18 7.48 4.80
C SER A 273 21.38 7.85 5.68
#